data_0d7d13031125d47f94ff3480d651533a
#
_entry.id   0d7d13031125d47f94ff3480d651533a
#
_cell.length_a   1.000
_cell.length_b   1.000
_cell.length_c   1.000
_cell.angle_alpha   90.00
_cell.angle_beta   90.00
_cell.angle_gamma   90.00
#
_symmetry.space_group_name_H-M   'P 1'
#
loop_
_entity.id
_entity.type
_entity.pdbx_description
1 polymer ?
#
loop_
_entity_poly.entity_id
_entity_poly.type
_entity_poly.pdbx_seq_one_letter_code
_entity_poly.pdbx_strand_id
1 'polypeptide(L)'
;FERWGKDYDSVLITDGEHRGKRCTKELFEKLRVASPDALVVVFGMNESEIRMAIANKEGMVASDGIISGGKGHPRASGTFPRLLGKYVREEGAISLIEALKKITLTPAKRLNLENKGRIEIGCDADITIFDKDTIMDGSDYKELDVLPKGIDCILVGGQLALDQGKIINGNLGRFIAFEEINS
;
A
#
# COMPACT_ATOMS: atom_id res chain seq x y z
N PHE A 1 18.97 13.69 -10.47
CA PHE A 1 17.85 14.64 -10.21
C PHE A 1 17.51 15.46 -11.45
N GLU A 2 18.46 16.05 -12.15
CA GLU A 2 18.23 16.88 -13.36
C GLU A 2 17.37 16.20 -14.42
N ARG A 3 17.59 14.88 -14.68
CA ARG A 3 16.79 14.11 -15.63
C ARG A 3 15.30 13.99 -15.27
N TRP A 4 14.96 14.15 -14.00
CA TRP A 4 13.60 14.04 -13.48
C TRP A 4 12.96 15.39 -13.21
N GLY A 5 13.68 16.50 -13.48
CA GLY A 5 13.23 17.83 -13.15
C GLY A 5 12.95 18.02 -11.66
N LYS A 6 13.68 17.29 -10.80
CA LYS A 6 13.53 17.31 -9.34
C LYS A 6 14.77 17.91 -8.69
N ASP A 7 14.58 18.50 -7.53
CA ASP A 7 15.66 19.03 -6.71
C ASP A 7 15.89 18.12 -5.50
N TYR A 8 16.96 18.35 -4.75
CA TYR A 8 17.35 17.54 -3.58
C TYR A 8 16.29 17.55 -2.48
N ASP A 9 15.50 18.62 -2.36
CA ASP A 9 14.38 18.71 -1.42
C ASP A 9 13.24 17.71 -1.69
N SER A 10 13.21 17.11 -2.88
CA SER A 10 12.30 15.99 -3.18
C SER A 10 12.64 14.73 -2.40
N VAL A 11 13.80 14.64 -1.78
CA VAL A 11 14.25 13.48 -0.99
C VAL A 11 13.96 13.71 0.49
N LEU A 12 13.16 12.84 1.08
CA LEU A 12 12.91 12.74 2.52
C LEU A 12 13.76 11.62 3.12
N ILE A 13 14.53 11.93 4.14
CA ILE A 13 15.31 10.94 4.88
C ILE A 13 14.38 10.24 5.88
N THR A 14 14.30 8.91 5.82
CA THR A 14 13.42 8.12 6.70
C THR A 14 14.19 7.33 7.75
N ASP A 15 15.51 7.47 7.80
CA ASP A 15 16.41 6.73 8.71
C ASP A 15 17.48 7.64 9.32
N GLY A 16 18.08 7.17 10.43
CA GLY A 16 19.24 7.78 11.09
C GLY A 16 18.97 9.14 11.75
N GLU A 17 20.06 9.86 12.02
CA GLU A 17 20.06 11.18 12.71
C GLU A 17 19.24 12.25 11.98
N HIS A 18 19.13 12.12 10.67
CA HIS A 18 18.45 13.10 9.83
C HIS A 18 17.01 12.69 9.46
N ARG A 19 16.43 11.68 10.12
CA ARG A 19 15.07 11.23 9.88
C ARG A 19 14.07 12.38 9.92
N GLY A 20 13.20 12.45 8.91
CA GLY A 20 12.16 13.46 8.77
C GLY A 20 12.62 14.76 8.12
N LYS A 21 13.92 14.89 7.76
CA LYS A 21 14.44 16.07 7.05
C LYS A 21 14.41 15.86 5.54
N ARG A 22 14.13 16.95 4.81
CA ARG A 22 14.36 17.03 3.37
C ARG A 22 15.84 17.26 3.10
N CYS A 23 16.35 16.64 2.03
CA CYS A 23 17.76 16.83 1.65
C CYS A 23 18.04 18.23 1.11
N THR A 24 19.23 18.75 1.46
CA THR A 24 19.95 19.71 0.62
C THR A 24 20.98 18.96 -0.21
N LYS A 25 21.61 19.61 -1.18
CA LYS A 25 22.69 19.01 -1.98
C LYS A 25 23.84 18.50 -1.08
N GLU A 26 24.30 19.32 -0.15
CA GLU A 26 25.39 19.00 0.77
C GLU A 26 25.06 17.82 1.67
N LEU A 27 23.83 17.77 2.20
CA LEU A 27 23.37 16.68 3.05
C LEU A 27 23.26 15.38 2.25
N PHE A 28 22.75 15.44 1.02
CA PHE A 28 22.65 14.29 0.15
C PHE A 28 24.02 13.69 -0.18
N GLU A 29 24.98 14.54 -0.58
CA GLU A 29 26.35 14.12 -0.88
C GLU A 29 27.06 13.53 0.34
N LYS A 30 26.87 14.14 1.53
CA LYS A 30 27.39 13.62 2.80
C LYS A 30 26.83 12.23 3.13
N LEU A 31 25.52 12.06 3.02
CA LEU A 31 24.85 10.79 3.37
C LEU A 31 25.20 9.66 2.41
N ARG A 32 25.39 9.94 1.12
CA ARG A 32 25.82 8.92 0.16
C ARG A 32 27.17 8.29 0.54
N VAL A 33 28.03 9.00 1.21
CA VAL A 33 29.33 8.51 1.67
C VAL A 33 29.27 7.91 3.06
N ALA A 34 28.62 8.63 3.99
CA ALA A 34 28.62 8.25 5.42
C ALA A 34 27.58 7.16 5.76
N SER A 35 26.49 7.07 5.00
CA SER A 35 25.39 6.13 5.25
C SER A 35 24.74 5.72 3.92
N PRO A 36 25.45 4.97 3.06
CA PRO A 36 24.97 4.61 1.72
C PRO A 36 23.68 3.78 1.72
N ASP A 37 23.42 3.05 2.81
CA ASP A 37 22.24 2.19 2.99
C ASP A 37 21.08 2.90 3.68
N ALA A 38 21.19 4.22 3.94
CA ALA A 38 20.12 5.00 4.56
C ALA A 38 18.86 4.98 3.69
N LEU A 39 17.72 4.64 4.30
CA LEU A 39 16.44 4.62 3.62
C LEU A 39 15.94 6.05 3.38
N VAL A 40 15.51 6.31 2.15
CA VAL A 40 14.96 7.60 1.74
C VAL A 40 13.67 7.39 0.93
N VAL A 41 12.83 8.41 0.92
CA VAL A 41 11.65 8.50 0.04
C VAL A 41 11.89 9.62 -0.96
N VAL A 42 11.69 9.33 -2.25
CA VAL A 42 11.80 10.31 -3.32
C VAL A 42 10.40 10.67 -3.82
N PHE A 43 10.01 11.92 -3.70
CA PHE A 43 8.74 12.44 -4.22
C PHE A 43 8.88 12.74 -5.72
N GLY A 44 8.88 11.66 -6.50
CA GLY A 44 9.11 11.70 -7.95
C GLY A 44 7.88 12.01 -8.79
N MET A 45 6.69 11.56 -8.36
CA MET A 45 5.43 11.74 -9.08
C MET A 45 4.62 12.92 -8.50
N ASN A 46 3.81 13.55 -9.33
CA ASN A 46 2.80 14.51 -8.91
C ASN A 46 1.41 13.86 -8.81
N GLU A 47 0.48 14.52 -8.11
CA GLU A 47 -0.86 13.98 -7.86
C GLU A 47 -1.68 13.77 -9.13
N SER A 48 -1.47 14.56 -10.19
CA SER A 48 -2.18 14.38 -11.46
C SER A 48 -1.74 13.10 -12.17
N GLU A 49 -0.44 12.79 -12.17
CA GLU A 49 0.11 11.55 -12.72
C GLU A 49 -0.40 10.32 -11.95
N ILE A 50 -0.46 10.42 -10.62
CA ILE A 50 -1.01 9.36 -9.76
C ILE A 50 -2.47 9.09 -10.10
N ARG A 51 -3.31 10.15 -10.22
CA ARG A 51 -4.72 10.01 -10.62
C ARG A 51 -4.88 9.37 -12.00
N MET A 52 -4.09 9.78 -12.97
CA MET A 52 -4.09 9.19 -14.32
C MET A 52 -3.71 7.70 -14.27
N ALA A 53 -2.69 7.33 -13.51
CA ALA A 53 -2.27 5.95 -13.34
C ALA A 53 -3.35 5.10 -12.66
N ILE A 54 -3.97 5.61 -11.59
CA ILE A 54 -5.07 4.94 -10.89
C ILE A 54 -6.29 4.76 -11.80
N ALA A 55 -6.64 5.76 -12.61
CA ALA A 55 -7.77 5.73 -13.53
C ALA A 55 -7.53 4.84 -14.77
N ASN A 56 -6.27 4.48 -15.08
CA ASN A 56 -5.95 3.64 -16.22
C ASN A 56 -6.58 2.25 -16.06
N LYS A 57 -7.37 1.82 -17.04
CA LYS A 57 -8.14 0.55 -16.99
C LYS A 57 -7.27 -0.71 -16.92
N GLU A 58 -6.11 -0.68 -17.53
CA GLU A 58 -5.17 -1.81 -17.57
C GLU A 58 -4.31 -1.94 -16.30
N GLY A 59 -4.32 -0.91 -15.45
CA GLY A 59 -3.48 -0.88 -14.25
C GLY A 59 -4.09 -1.65 -13.08
N MET A 60 -3.22 -2.18 -12.22
CA MET A 60 -3.54 -2.72 -10.90
C MET A 60 -2.90 -1.82 -9.83
N VAL A 61 -3.38 -1.90 -8.60
CA VAL A 61 -2.79 -1.17 -7.47
C VAL A 61 -2.12 -2.16 -6.53
N ALA A 62 -0.85 -1.91 -6.25
CA ALA A 62 -0.06 -2.65 -5.28
C ALA A 62 0.65 -1.69 -4.32
N SER A 63 0.99 -2.16 -3.13
CA SER A 63 1.65 -1.30 -2.13
C SER A 63 3.11 -1.02 -2.46
N ASP A 64 3.84 -1.99 -3.01
CA ASP A 64 5.29 -1.92 -3.18
C ASP A 64 5.99 -1.38 -1.90
N GLY A 65 5.39 -1.64 -0.76
CA GLY A 65 5.78 -1.09 0.53
C GLY A 65 6.59 -2.07 1.34
N ILE A 66 7.63 -1.57 2.00
CA ILE A 66 8.44 -2.32 2.94
C ILE A 66 8.49 -1.55 4.25
N ILE A 67 8.29 -2.26 5.37
CA ILE A 67 8.61 -1.79 6.73
C ILE A 67 9.57 -2.80 7.33
N SER A 68 10.72 -2.32 7.80
CA SER A 68 11.73 -3.13 8.48
C SER A 68 12.29 -2.35 9.66
N GLY A 69 12.20 -2.91 10.88
CA GLY A 69 12.69 -2.26 12.08
C GLY A 69 12.08 -0.87 12.35
N GLY A 70 10.81 -0.67 12.03
CA GLY A 70 10.13 0.64 12.20
C GLY A 70 10.53 1.70 11.17
N LYS A 71 11.18 1.31 10.08
CA LYS A 71 11.61 2.16 8.96
C LYS A 71 10.95 1.72 7.67
N GLY A 72 10.74 2.64 6.75
CA GLY A 72 10.14 2.32 5.45
C GLY A 72 9.23 3.41 4.91
N HIS A 73 8.18 2.99 4.22
CA HIS A 73 7.23 3.90 3.58
C HIS A 73 5.80 3.64 4.09
N PRO A 74 4.99 4.68 4.40
CA PRO A 74 3.60 4.51 4.88
C PRO A 74 2.71 3.74 3.90
N ARG A 75 3.07 3.65 2.62
CA ARG A 75 2.35 2.84 1.63
C ARG A 75 2.28 1.36 1.99
N ALA A 76 3.18 0.84 2.83
CA ALA A 76 3.16 -0.56 3.24
C ALA A 76 1.87 -0.94 3.97
N SER A 77 1.36 -0.07 4.84
CA SER A 77 0.11 -0.25 5.59
C SER A 77 -1.07 0.53 5.01
N GLY A 78 -0.81 1.64 4.29
CA GLY A 78 -1.83 2.62 3.90
C GLY A 78 -2.31 2.57 2.45
N THR A 79 -1.67 1.85 1.53
CA THR A 79 -1.99 1.94 0.09
C THR A 79 -3.45 1.65 -0.25
N PHE A 80 -4.01 0.54 0.21
CA PHE A 80 -5.38 0.16 -0.13
C PHE A 80 -6.43 1.02 0.57
N PRO A 81 -6.33 1.30 1.87
CA PRO A 81 -7.22 2.26 2.52
C PRO A 81 -7.15 3.66 1.91
N ARG A 82 -5.96 4.14 1.54
CA ARG A 82 -5.79 5.42 0.85
C ARG A 82 -6.44 5.45 -0.53
N LEU A 83 -6.34 4.36 -1.30
CA LEU A 83 -7.05 4.23 -2.57
C LEU A 83 -8.55 4.44 -2.37
N LEU A 84 -9.13 3.74 -1.40
CA LEU A 84 -10.57 3.78 -1.13
C LEU A 84 -11.01 5.10 -0.49
N GLY A 85 -10.25 5.63 0.47
CA GLY A 85 -10.56 6.87 1.17
C GLY A 85 -10.31 8.10 0.29
N LYS A 86 -9.06 8.33 -0.09
CA LYS A 86 -8.68 9.54 -0.83
C LYS A 86 -9.18 9.51 -2.28
N TYR A 87 -8.76 8.52 -3.08
CA TYR A 87 -8.98 8.57 -4.53
C TYR A 87 -10.40 8.17 -4.95
N VAL A 88 -11.08 7.30 -4.19
CA VAL A 88 -12.47 6.94 -4.46
C VAL A 88 -13.41 7.93 -3.80
N ARG A 89 -13.41 8.01 -2.46
CA ARG A 89 -14.42 8.79 -1.70
C ARG A 89 -14.23 10.29 -1.82
N GLU A 90 -13.02 10.81 -1.57
CA GLU A 90 -12.80 12.27 -1.49
C GLU A 90 -12.62 12.91 -2.85
N GLU A 91 -11.87 12.27 -3.75
CA GLU A 91 -11.53 12.85 -5.06
C GLU A 91 -12.39 12.35 -6.22
N GLY A 92 -13.06 11.19 -6.08
CA GLY A 92 -13.85 10.61 -7.17
C GLY A 92 -13.03 10.25 -8.42
N ALA A 93 -11.71 10.05 -8.25
CA ALA A 93 -10.80 9.76 -9.36
C ALA A 93 -11.09 8.42 -10.05
N ILE A 94 -11.70 7.49 -9.32
CA ILE A 94 -12.11 6.17 -9.79
C ILE A 94 -13.35 5.71 -9.00
N SER A 95 -14.22 4.90 -9.61
CA SER A 95 -15.37 4.34 -8.89
C SER A 95 -14.94 3.28 -7.86
N LEU A 96 -15.74 3.10 -6.80
CA LEU A 96 -15.48 2.08 -5.78
C LEU A 96 -15.34 0.67 -6.39
N ILE A 97 -16.23 0.31 -7.32
CA ILE A 97 -16.21 -1.01 -7.95
C ILE A 97 -14.95 -1.22 -8.79
N GLU A 98 -14.50 -0.22 -9.53
CA GLU A 98 -13.25 -0.32 -10.29
C GLU A 98 -12.03 -0.36 -9.38
N ALA A 99 -12.01 0.41 -8.30
CA ALA A 99 -10.94 0.35 -7.30
C ALA A 99 -10.86 -1.04 -6.66
N LEU A 100 -12.00 -1.61 -6.24
CA LEU A 100 -12.04 -2.97 -5.69
C LEU A 100 -11.53 -4.01 -6.69
N LYS A 101 -11.95 -3.95 -7.96
CA LYS A 101 -11.42 -4.86 -8.99
C LYS A 101 -9.90 -4.76 -9.12
N LYS A 102 -9.32 -3.56 -9.09
CA LYS A 102 -7.87 -3.32 -9.22
C LYS A 102 -7.04 -3.88 -8.08
N ILE A 103 -7.61 -4.09 -6.91
CA ILE A 103 -6.92 -4.61 -5.72
C ILE A 103 -7.32 -6.05 -5.35
N THR A 104 -8.28 -6.64 -6.07
CA THR A 104 -8.76 -8.01 -5.80
C THR A 104 -8.80 -8.88 -7.06
N LEU A 105 -9.85 -8.78 -7.85
CA LEU A 105 -10.11 -9.65 -8.99
C LEU A 105 -9.05 -9.55 -10.10
N THR A 106 -8.60 -8.33 -10.42
CA THR A 106 -7.64 -8.12 -11.51
C THR A 106 -6.27 -8.74 -11.18
N PRO A 107 -5.66 -8.49 -10.00
CA PRO A 107 -4.43 -9.17 -9.63
C PRO A 107 -4.60 -10.69 -9.47
N ALA A 108 -5.73 -11.17 -8.94
CA ALA A 108 -5.99 -12.60 -8.84
C ALA A 108 -5.98 -13.27 -10.22
N LYS A 109 -6.69 -12.70 -11.21
CA LYS A 109 -6.68 -13.18 -12.60
C LYS A 109 -5.28 -13.10 -13.22
N ARG A 110 -4.52 -12.04 -12.97
CA ARG A 110 -3.17 -11.88 -13.53
C ARG A 110 -2.19 -12.95 -13.03
N LEU A 111 -2.41 -13.42 -11.79
CA LEU A 111 -1.60 -14.45 -11.14
C LEU A 111 -2.21 -15.86 -11.24
N ASN A 112 -3.28 -16.05 -12.01
CA ASN A 112 -4.01 -17.31 -12.14
C ASN A 112 -4.52 -17.89 -10.79
N LEU A 113 -4.88 -17.02 -9.84
CA LEU A 113 -5.44 -17.41 -8.55
C LEU A 113 -6.96 -17.63 -8.70
N GLU A 114 -7.38 -18.81 -9.16
CA GLU A 114 -8.77 -19.08 -9.55
C GLU A 114 -9.77 -18.94 -8.39
N ASN A 115 -9.35 -19.26 -7.15
CA ASN A 115 -10.21 -19.22 -5.97
C ASN A 115 -10.11 -17.91 -5.17
N LYS A 116 -9.49 -16.85 -5.73
CA LYS A 116 -9.24 -15.58 -5.04
C LYS A 116 -9.86 -14.37 -5.75
N GLY A 117 -9.97 -13.28 -5.03
CA GLY A 117 -10.31 -11.97 -5.58
C GLY A 117 -11.79 -11.73 -5.87
N ARG A 118 -12.70 -12.64 -5.48
CA ARG A 118 -14.14 -12.51 -5.62
C ARG A 118 -14.89 -13.27 -4.52
N ILE A 119 -16.14 -12.89 -4.31
CA ILE A 119 -17.05 -13.58 -3.39
C ILE A 119 -17.96 -14.48 -4.24
N GLU A 120 -17.68 -15.78 -4.22
CA GLU A 120 -18.40 -16.80 -4.98
C GLU A 120 -18.29 -18.15 -4.26
N ILE A 121 -19.28 -19.02 -4.44
CA ILE A 121 -19.24 -20.39 -3.87
C ILE A 121 -18.04 -21.14 -4.45
N GLY A 122 -17.23 -21.73 -3.57
CA GLY A 122 -15.99 -22.44 -3.95
C GLY A 122 -14.74 -21.56 -3.91
N CYS A 123 -14.86 -20.24 -3.74
CA CYS A 123 -13.72 -19.37 -3.52
C CYS A 123 -13.28 -19.35 -2.04
N ASP A 124 -12.01 -19.00 -1.82
CA ASP A 124 -11.47 -18.80 -0.49
C ASP A 124 -12.17 -17.61 0.19
N ALA A 125 -12.55 -17.80 1.44
CA ALA A 125 -13.20 -16.75 2.23
C ALA A 125 -12.17 -15.79 2.84
N ASP A 126 -11.39 -15.11 1.97
CA ASP A 126 -10.50 -14.00 2.33
C ASP A 126 -11.30 -12.70 2.15
N ILE A 127 -11.89 -12.21 3.22
CA ILE A 127 -12.89 -11.14 3.16
C ILE A 127 -12.49 -10.00 4.09
N THR A 128 -12.53 -8.77 3.56
CA THR A 128 -12.40 -7.54 4.33
C THR A 128 -13.76 -6.83 4.38
N ILE A 129 -14.25 -6.58 5.57
CA ILE A 129 -15.47 -5.80 5.83
C ILE A 129 -15.04 -4.42 6.27
N PHE A 130 -15.50 -3.39 5.55
CA PHE A 130 -15.13 -2.01 5.82
C PHE A 130 -16.29 -1.06 5.57
N ASP A 131 -16.25 0.07 6.25
CA ASP A 131 -17.16 1.19 6.01
C ASP A 131 -16.60 2.11 4.92
N LYS A 132 -17.30 2.19 3.78
CA LYS A 132 -16.90 3.02 2.63
C LYS A 132 -16.85 4.52 2.93
N ASP A 133 -17.60 4.96 3.94
CA ASP A 133 -17.74 6.39 4.30
C ASP A 133 -16.64 6.85 5.28
N THR A 134 -15.97 5.91 5.93
CA THR A 134 -14.90 6.21 6.91
C THR A 134 -13.54 5.62 6.60
N ILE A 135 -13.45 4.66 5.65
CA ILE A 135 -12.18 4.03 5.28
C ILE A 135 -11.11 5.07 4.91
N MET A 136 -9.94 5.00 5.56
CA MET A 136 -8.80 5.88 5.32
C MET A 136 -7.51 5.26 5.89
N ASP A 137 -6.38 5.56 5.25
CA ASP A 137 -5.06 5.27 5.80
C ASP A 137 -4.80 6.10 7.06
N GLY A 138 -4.04 5.53 8.00
CA GLY A 138 -3.62 6.20 9.23
C GLY A 138 -2.14 6.53 9.26
N SER A 139 -1.34 5.83 8.44
CA SER A 139 0.11 5.92 8.48
C SER A 139 0.66 7.16 7.76
N ASP A 140 1.72 7.72 8.31
CA ASP A 140 2.52 8.78 7.69
C ASP A 140 4.03 8.46 7.78
N TYR A 141 4.90 9.38 7.37
CA TYR A 141 6.36 9.18 7.42
C TYR A 141 6.97 9.20 8.83
N LYS A 142 6.18 9.56 9.85
CA LYS A 142 6.60 9.54 11.26
C LYS A 142 6.14 8.24 11.93
N GLU A 143 4.90 7.83 11.65
CA GLU A 143 4.25 6.65 12.17
C GLU A 143 3.79 5.75 11.02
N LEU A 144 4.54 4.66 10.78
CA LEU A 144 4.39 3.80 9.61
C LEU A 144 3.41 2.64 9.80
N ASP A 145 3.13 2.25 11.03
CA ASP A 145 2.38 1.06 11.43
C ASP A 145 1.01 1.37 12.06
N VAL A 146 0.51 2.57 11.81
CA VAL A 146 -0.83 2.97 12.27
C VAL A 146 -1.89 2.20 11.48
N LEU A 147 -2.80 1.57 12.21
CA LEU A 147 -3.92 0.86 11.59
C LEU A 147 -4.84 1.83 10.84
N PRO A 148 -5.33 1.44 9.66
CA PRO A 148 -6.31 2.23 8.92
C PRO A 148 -7.64 2.32 9.68
N LYS A 149 -8.37 3.40 9.46
CA LYS A 149 -9.74 3.56 9.96
C LYS A 149 -10.75 2.89 9.05
N GLY A 150 -11.92 2.55 9.59
CA GLY A 150 -13.05 2.06 8.80
C GLY A 150 -12.93 0.60 8.35
N ILE A 151 -11.98 -0.17 8.85
CA ILE A 151 -11.95 -1.63 8.70
C ILE A 151 -12.58 -2.24 9.94
N ASP A 152 -13.72 -2.93 9.75
CA ASP A 152 -14.45 -3.55 10.84
C ASP A 152 -13.93 -4.97 11.13
N CYS A 153 -13.76 -5.79 10.07
CA CYS A 153 -13.44 -7.19 10.22
C CYS A 153 -12.60 -7.70 9.04
N ILE A 154 -11.68 -8.61 9.31
CA ILE A 154 -10.91 -9.34 8.30
C ILE A 154 -11.02 -10.83 8.57
N LEU A 155 -11.40 -11.58 7.54
CA LEU A 155 -11.39 -13.04 7.52
C LEU A 155 -10.29 -13.51 6.56
N VAL A 156 -9.57 -14.55 6.95
CA VAL A 156 -8.60 -15.26 6.11
C VAL A 156 -8.94 -16.75 6.14
N GLY A 157 -9.26 -17.32 4.98
CA GLY A 157 -9.75 -18.70 4.90
C GLY A 157 -11.00 -18.97 5.75
N GLY A 158 -11.88 -17.98 5.90
CA GLY A 158 -13.09 -18.04 6.72
C GLY A 158 -12.86 -17.90 8.24
N GLN A 159 -11.61 -17.72 8.69
CA GLN A 159 -11.27 -17.53 10.09
C GLN A 159 -11.01 -16.05 10.40
N LEU A 160 -11.44 -15.61 11.58
CA LEU A 160 -11.32 -14.21 12.01
C LEU A 160 -9.87 -13.84 12.29
N ALA A 161 -9.31 -12.94 11.48
CA ALA A 161 -7.96 -12.43 11.62
C ALA A 161 -7.92 -11.10 12.40
N LEU A 162 -8.88 -10.19 12.13
CA LEU A 162 -9.00 -8.90 12.78
C LEU A 162 -10.48 -8.61 13.07
N ASP A 163 -10.76 -8.02 14.22
CA ASP A 163 -12.09 -7.57 14.63
C ASP A 163 -11.97 -6.23 15.37
N GLN A 164 -12.72 -5.22 14.91
CA GLN A 164 -12.79 -3.88 15.51
C GLN A 164 -11.41 -3.30 15.88
N GLY A 165 -10.44 -3.39 14.96
CA GLY A 165 -9.08 -2.89 15.16
C GLY A 165 -8.18 -3.77 16.04
N LYS A 166 -8.64 -4.94 16.49
CA LYS A 166 -7.83 -5.89 17.26
C LYS A 166 -7.43 -7.08 16.40
N ILE A 167 -6.14 -7.39 16.36
CA ILE A 167 -5.65 -8.62 15.74
C ILE A 167 -6.05 -9.80 16.63
N ILE A 168 -6.88 -10.69 16.09
CA ILE A 168 -7.34 -11.91 16.76
C ILE A 168 -6.37 -13.06 16.46
N ASN A 169 -6.00 -13.23 15.18
CA ASN A 169 -5.02 -14.22 14.76
C ASN A 169 -4.24 -13.72 13.53
N GLY A 170 -2.96 -13.46 13.72
CA GLY A 170 -2.06 -12.98 12.66
C GLY A 170 -1.42 -14.08 11.80
N ASN A 171 -1.66 -15.36 12.09
CA ASN A 171 -0.97 -16.51 11.48
C ASN A 171 -1.88 -17.37 10.59
N LEU A 172 -2.94 -16.80 10.01
CA LEU A 172 -3.91 -17.51 9.18
C LEU A 172 -3.50 -17.59 7.70
N GLY A 173 -2.54 -16.77 7.28
CA GLY A 173 -2.05 -16.78 5.91
C GLY A 173 -1.23 -18.02 5.58
N ARG A 174 -1.30 -18.47 4.32
CA ARG A 174 -0.46 -19.56 3.80
C ARG A 174 0.29 -19.09 2.56
N PHE A 175 1.45 -19.66 2.32
CA PHE A 175 2.15 -19.52 1.04
C PHE A 175 1.41 -20.32 -0.03
N ILE A 176 1.22 -19.73 -1.21
CA ILE A 176 0.63 -20.41 -2.37
C ILE A 176 1.77 -20.61 -3.38
N ALA A 177 2.15 -21.86 -3.60
CA ALA A 177 3.18 -22.20 -4.56
C ALA A 177 2.67 -22.04 -6.00
N PHE A 178 3.56 -21.68 -6.92
CA PHE A 178 3.21 -21.53 -8.33
C PHE A 178 2.67 -22.84 -8.96
N GLU A 179 3.13 -23.98 -8.50
CA GLU A 179 2.69 -25.30 -8.93
C GLU A 179 1.24 -25.60 -8.54
N GLU A 180 0.78 -25.08 -7.37
CA GLU A 180 -0.62 -25.21 -6.93
C GLU A 180 -1.57 -24.36 -7.76
N ILE A 181 -1.06 -23.32 -8.44
CA ILE A 181 -1.85 -22.41 -9.27
C ILE A 181 -2.16 -23.05 -10.64
N ASN A 182 -1.33 -23.98 -11.08
CA ASN A 182 -1.41 -24.61 -12.41
C ASN A 182 -1.89 -26.08 -12.36
N SER A 183 -2.22 -26.60 -11.19
CA SER A 183 -2.77 -27.95 -10.98
C SER A 183 -4.31 -27.94 -10.94
#